data_00d96ae967ef190f895b54e33a003ed9
#
_entry.id   00d96ae967ef190f895b54e33a003ed9
#
_cell.length_a   1.000
_cell.length_b   1.000
_cell.length_c   1.000
_cell.angle_alpha   90.00
_cell.angle_beta   90.00
_cell.angle_gamma   90.00
#
_symmetry.space_group_name_H-M   'P 1'
#
loop_
_entity.id
_entity.type
_entity.pdbx_description
1 polymer ?
#
loop_
_entity_poly.entity_id
_entity_poly.type
_entity_poly.pdbx_seq_one_letter_code
_entity_poly.pdbx_strand_id
1 'polypeptide(L)'
;EGKKKHLLNGKPKRTADLKGLVPSVTFTPDDLELAKGAMSVRRAALDALGSQLSANHYLIRRDYEKVLRHKNRLLKDEAPAALVRAMNETLVTCGAQLSCYRAALFEKLAASMASYYAEITDGHERLDAGFVPSWEEHDPLSFATRTFGRDEAREALADALARRGGEERVRKRALVGPHADRIEFFIDGKNAALFGSQGQQRSVVLAFKLAEATLIQDILRQKPVLLLDDVMSELDAARRRALVAFISGDIQTFITTTNLAYFDDDLLGAARIVELEKPRVTSETPGEERMFHVKHSPIDARSARGAAEERGGRPSTPTEQPSARTEGDA
;
A
#
# COMPACT_ATOMS: atom_id res chain seq x y z
N GLU A 1 2.75 -13.73 -27.04
CA GLU A 1 2.28 -13.08 -25.78
C GLU A 1 0.99 -12.31 -26.07
N GLY A 2 -0.14 -12.81 -25.53
CA GLY A 2 -1.45 -12.19 -25.71
C GLY A 2 -1.54 -10.85 -24.96
N LYS A 3 -2.07 -9.81 -25.59
CA LYS A 3 -2.36 -8.52 -24.92
C LYS A 3 -3.35 -8.76 -23.77
N LYS A 4 -2.96 -8.42 -22.54
CA LYS A 4 -3.84 -8.46 -21.37
C LYS A 4 -5.04 -7.53 -21.61
N LYS A 5 -6.25 -8.08 -21.54
CA LYS A 5 -7.51 -7.31 -21.60
C LYS A 5 -8.06 -7.21 -20.19
N HIS A 6 -8.41 -6.00 -19.79
CA HIS A 6 -9.11 -5.76 -18.52
C HIS A 6 -10.59 -5.53 -18.81
N LEU A 7 -11.43 -6.23 -18.06
CA LEU A 7 -12.89 -6.11 -18.19
C LEU A 7 -13.46 -5.74 -16.82
N LEU A 8 -14.42 -4.83 -16.78
CA LEU A 8 -15.24 -4.53 -15.62
C LEU A 8 -16.70 -4.73 -16.02
N ASN A 9 -17.36 -5.70 -15.38
CA ASN A 9 -18.73 -6.12 -15.73
C ASN A 9 -18.88 -6.43 -17.23
N GLY A 10 -17.91 -7.16 -17.79
CA GLY A 10 -17.88 -7.54 -19.22
C GLY A 10 -17.45 -6.43 -20.19
N LYS A 11 -17.27 -5.19 -19.73
CA LYS A 11 -16.87 -4.05 -20.56
C LYS A 11 -15.37 -3.79 -20.50
N PRO A 12 -14.67 -3.59 -21.63
CA PRO A 12 -13.26 -3.25 -21.64
C PRO A 12 -12.96 -1.96 -20.87
N LYS A 13 -11.93 -1.99 -20.03
CA LYS A 13 -11.47 -0.85 -19.23
C LYS A 13 -9.96 -0.68 -19.34
N ARG A 14 -9.48 0.57 -19.21
CA ARG A 14 -8.05 0.85 -19.11
C ARG A 14 -7.55 0.52 -17.72
N THR A 15 -6.28 0.19 -17.58
CA THR A 15 -5.65 -0.07 -16.26
C THR A 15 -5.85 1.08 -15.27
N ALA A 16 -5.83 2.34 -15.76
CA ALA A 16 -6.07 3.51 -14.92
C ALA A 16 -7.49 3.53 -14.30
N ASP A 17 -8.48 3.02 -15.02
CA ASP A 17 -9.88 3.02 -14.61
C ASP A 17 -10.17 1.89 -13.58
N LEU A 18 -9.22 0.97 -13.38
CA LEU A 18 -9.33 -0.15 -12.44
C LEU A 18 -8.61 0.11 -11.10
N LYS A 19 -7.77 1.15 -11.04
CA LYS A 19 -7.05 1.50 -9.83
C LYS A 19 -8.02 1.93 -8.73
N GLY A 20 -7.85 1.37 -7.53
CA GLY A 20 -8.70 1.67 -6.37
C GLY A 20 -10.10 1.04 -6.36
N LEU A 21 -10.50 0.26 -7.41
CA LEU A 21 -11.79 -0.43 -7.40
C LEU A 21 -11.84 -1.56 -6.36
N VAL A 22 -10.76 -2.31 -6.24
CA VAL A 22 -10.56 -3.34 -5.21
C VAL A 22 -9.21 -3.06 -4.58
N PRO A 23 -9.17 -2.19 -3.56
CA PRO A 23 -7.93 -1.89 -2.89
C PRO A 23 -7.40 -3.13 -2.19
N SER A 24 -6.09 -3.32 -2.25
CA SER A 24 -5.45 -4.48 -1.66
C SER A 24 -4.09 -4.15 -1.08
N VAL A 25 -3.72 -4.84 -0.01
CA VAL A 25 -2.39 -4.78 0.59
C VAL A 25 -1.80 -6.18 0.55
N THR A 26 -0.63 -6.29 -0.03
CA THR A 26 0.09 -7.56 -0.13
C THR A 26 1.27 -7.54 0.82
N PHE A 27 1.40 -8.62 1.59
CA PHE A 27 2.57 -8.93 2.39
C PHE A 27 3.29 -10.11 1.77
N THR A 28 4.59 -9.96 1.54
CA THR A 28 5.45 -11.02 1.02
C THR A 28 6.79 -11.02 1.76
N PRO A 29 7.57 -12.11 1.73
CA PRO A 29 8.92 -12.11 2.29
C PRO A 29 9.83 -11.03 1.71
N ASP A 30 9.64 -10.66 0.44
CA ASP A 30 10.41 -9.61 -0.25
C ASP A 30 10.15 -8.20 0.32
N ASP A 31 9.06 -8.01 1.05
CA ASP A 31 8.76 -6.69 1.65
C ASP A 31 9.80 -6.23 2.69
N LEU A 32 10.68 -7.13 3.15
CA LEU A 32 11.82 -6.74 3.99
C LEU A 32 12.74 -5.70 3.29
N GLU A 33 12.75 -5.67 1.97
CA GLU A 33 13.43 -4.66 1.18
C GLU A 33 12.88 -3.23 1.40
N LEU A 34 11.66 -3.06 1.92
CA LEU A 34 11.14 -1.75 2.35
C LEU A 34 11.98 -1.15 3.48
N ALA A 35 12.43 -1.98 4.43
CA ALA A 35 13.22 -1.50 5.58
C ALA A 35 14.70 -1.35 5.23
N LYS A 36 15.30 -2.33 4.55
CA LYS A 36 16.76 -2.39 4.33
C LYS A 36 17.21 -2.06 2.91
N GLY A 37 16.31 -2.15 1.93
CA GLY A 37 16.63 -2.05 0.52
C GLY A 37 16.80 -0.63 0.00
N ALA A 38 16.93 -0.54 -1.32
CA ALA A 38 17.15 0.71 -2.01
C ALA A 38 15.97 1.69 -1.86
N MET A 39 16.25 3.00 -1.89
CA MET A 39 15.23 4.05 -1.83
C MET A 39 14.17 3.95 -2.93
N SER A 40 14.48 3.31 -4.06
CA SER A 40 13.53 3.06 -5.14
C SER A 40 12.39 2.13 -4.71
N VAL A 41 12.65 1.17 -3.82
CA VAL A 41 11.63 0.24 -3.29
C VAL A 41 10.61 1.01 -2.46
N ARG A 42 11.08 1.87 -1.54
CA ARG A 42 10.21 2.70 -0.69
C ARG A 42 9.37 3.67 -1.51
N ARG A 43 9.97 4.33 -2.51
CA ARG A 43 9.21 5.20 -3.43
C ARG A 43 8.18 4.41 -4.23
N ALA A 44 8.52 3.22 -4.71
CA ALA A 44 7.59 2.38 -5.46
C ALA A 44 6.39 1.94 -4.60
N ALA A 45 6.62 1.58 -3.33
CA ALA A 45 5.57 1.23 -2.38
C ALA A 45 4.63 2.42 -2.11
N LEU A 46 5.20 3.61 -1.82
CA LEU A 46 4.40 4.83 -1.61
C LEU A 46 3.59 5.21 -2.86
N ASP A 47 4.17 5.06 -4.06
CA ASP A 47 3.47 5.31 -5.32
C ASP A 47 2.41 4.26 -5.63
N ALA A 48 2.61 3.01 -5.22
CA ALA A 48 1.61 1.95 -5.34
C ALA A 48 0.38 2.28 -4.49
N LEU A 49 0.59 2.65 -3.22
CA LEU A 49 -0.46 3.13 -2.32
C LEU A 49 -1.15 4.37 -2.91
N GLY A 50 -0.40 5.41 -3.28
CA GLY A 50 -0.95 6.64 -3.86
C GLY A 50 -1.78 6.38 -5.12
N SER A 51 -1.36 5.41 -5.95
CA SER A 51 -2.09 5.01 -7.17
C SER A 51 -3.38 4.25 -6.88
N GLN A 52 -3.50 3.57 -5.74
CA GLN A 52 -4.76 2.97 -5.29
C GLN A 52 -5.72 4.04 -4.76
N LEU A 53 -5.19 5.02 -4.04
CA LEU A 53 -5.98 6.08 -3.41
C LEU A 53 -6.46 7.16 -4.40
N SER A 54 -5.70 7.40 -5.49
CA SER A 54 -5.98 8.49 -6.42
C SER A 54 -5.59 8.17 -7.86
N ALA A 55 -6.55 8.23 -8.78
CA ALA A 55 -6.27 8.14 -10.21
C ALA A 55 -5.34 9.26 -10.68
N ASN A 56 -5.42 10.46 -10.09
CA ASN A 56 -4.52 11.57 -10.41
C ASN A 56 -3.08 11.26 -10.03
N HIS A 57 -2.84 10.64 -8.86
CA HIS A 57 -1.49 10.21 -8.47
C HIS A 57 -0.91 9.25 -9.52
N TYR A 58 -1.67 8.26 -9.94
CA TYR A 58 -1.26 7.31 -10.98
C TYR A 58 -0.91 8.01 -12.31
N LEU A 59 -1.76 8.95 -12.76
CA LEU A 59 -1.54 9.67 -14.02
C LEU A 59 -0.29 10.55 -13.96
N ILE A 60 -0.11 11.34 -12.89
CA ILE A 60 1.02 12.24 -12.74
C ILE A 60 2.33 11.46 -12.60
N ARG A 61 2.34 10.37 -11.82
CA ARG A 61 3.48 9.47 -11.74
C ARG A 61 3.89 8.94 -13.12
N ARG A 62 2.93 8.42 -13.87
CA ARG A 62 3.15 7.90 -15.23
C ARG A 62 3.73 8.96 -16.18
N ASP A 63 3.17 10.17 -16.13
CA ASP A 63 3.60 11.27 -16.98
C ASP A 63 5.01 11.76 -16.56
N TYR A 64 5.28 11.84 -15.26
CA TYR A 64 6.62 12.13 -14.74
C TYR A 64 7.65 11.08 -15.20
N GLU A 65 7.36 9.80 -15.09
CA GLU A 65 8.25 8.72 -15.54
C GLU A 65 8.54 8.80 -17.05
N LYS A 66 7.55 9.20 -17.86
CA LYS A 66 7.73 9.41 -19.29
C LYS A 66 8.69 10.57 -19.58
N VAL A 67 8.48 11.69 -18.91
CA VAL A 67 9.33 12.88 -19.03
C VAL A 67 10.75 12.58 -18.57
N LEU A 68 10.92 11.90 -17.45
CA LEU A 68 12.21 11.49 -16.91
C LEU A 68 12.98 10.59 -17.89
N ARG A 69 12.33 9.58 -18.48
CA ARG A 69 12.96 8.72 -19.48
C ARG A 69 13.42 9.52 -20.69
N HIS A 70 12.62 10.49 -21.15
CA HIS A 70 12.98 11.35 -22.28
C HIS A 70 14.15 12.26 -21.93
N LYS A 71 14.14 12.92 -20.76
CA LYS A 71 15.28 13.73 -20.28
C LYS A 71 16.56 12.91 -20.20
N ASN A 72 16.50 11.70 -19.61
CA ASN A 72 17.68 10.83 -19.52
C ASN A 72 18.22 10.43 -20.90
N ARG A 73 17.37 10.25 -21.91
CA ARG A 73 17.79 10.00 -23.28
C ARG A 73 18.49 11.22 -23.85
N LEU A 74 17.93 12.43 -23.74
CA LEU A 74 18.57 13.67 -24.18
C LEU A 74 19.94 13.89 -23.55
N LEU A 75 20.08 13.58 -22.24
CA LEU A 75 21.36 13.69 -21.54
C LEU A 75 22.40 12.67 -22.07
N LYS A 76 21.97 11.43 -22.36
CA LYS A 76 22.85 10.40 -22.95
C LYS A 76 23.29 10.75 -24.37
N ASP A 77 22.36 11.29 -25.15
CA ASP A 77 22.62 11.67 -26.57
C ASP A 77 23.32 13.04 -26.66
N GLU A 78 23.73 13.63 -25.53
CA GLU A 78 24.44 14.94 -25.46
C GLU A 78 23.68 16.06 -26.17
N ALA A 79 22.34 16.01 -26.11
CA ALA A 79 21.48 16.96 -26.79
C ALA A 79 21.77 18.43 -26.41
N PRO A 80 21.44 19.41 -27.27
CA PRO A 80 21.63 20.83 -27.01
C PRO A 80 20.99 21.25 -25.67
N ALA A 81 21.63 22.17 -24.93
CA ALA A 81 21.18 22.65 -23.64
C ALA A 81 19.73 23.18 -23.66
N ALA A 82 19.32 23.80 -24.77
CA ALA A 82 17.98 24.31 -24.94
C ALA A 82 16.90 23.21 -24.85
N LEU A 83 17.14 22.05 -25.46
CA LEU A 83 16.20 20.91 -25.40
C LEU A 83 16.10 20.33 -24.00
N VAL A 84 17.24 20.22 -23.28
CA VAL A 84 17.24 19.74 -21.90
C VAL A 84 16.50 20.73 -20.99
N ARG A 85 16.67 22.07 -21.20
CA ARG A 85 15.94 23.08 -20.43
C ARG A 85 14.43 23.01 -20.67
N ALA A 86 13.98 22.92 -21.92
CA ALA A 86 12.56 22.76 -22.23
C ALA A 86 11.96 21.49 -21.59
N MET A 87 12.75 20.41 -21.54
CA MET A 87 12.32 19.19 -20.84
C MET A 87 12.26 19.38 -19.33
N ASN A 88 13.16 20.19 -18.74
CA ASN A 88 13.12 20.52 -17.32
C ASN A 88 11.84 21.28 -16.92
N GLU A 89 11.32 22.19 -17.74
CA GLU A 89 10.06 22.89 -17.48
C GLU A 89 8.88 21.93 -17.31
N THR A 90 8.80 20.94 -18.21
CA THR A 90 7.78 19.88 -18.11
C THR A 90 8.01 19.00 -16.88
N LEU A 91 9.29 18.66 -16.58
CA LEU A 91 9.65 17.84 -15.43
C LEU A 91 9.32 18.54 -14.11
N VAL A 92 9.57 19.86 -14.02
CA VAL A 92 9.21 20.68 -12.86
C VAL A 92 7.71 20.63 -12.61
N THR A 93 6.91 20.77 -13.66
CA THR A 93 5.43 20.80 -13.51
C THR A 93 4.87 19.49 -12.94
N CYS A 94 5.22 18.35 -13.55
CA CYS A 94 4.72 17.06 -13.06
C CYS A 94 5.49 16.54 -11.83
N GLY A 95 6.78 16.88 -11.71
CA GLY A 95 7.64 16.47 -10.61
C GLY A 95 7.26 17.13 -9.29
N ALA A 96 7.09 18.45 -9.26
CA ALA A 96 6.65 19.16 -8.08
C ALA A 96 5.30 18.61 -7.57
N GLN A 97 4.35 18.37 -8.46
CA GLN A 97 3.06 17.83 -8.06
C GLN A 97 3.17 16.41 -7.51
N LEU A 98 4.03 15.54 -8.09
CA LEU A 98 4.23 14.19 -7.57
C LEU A 98 4.87 14.21 -6.19
N SER A 99 5.89 15.06 -5.95
CA SER A 99 6.51 15.19 -4.62
C SER A 99 5.53 15.76 -3.59
N CYS A 100 4.67 16.73 -3.95
CA CYS A 100 3.61 17.21 -3.03
C CYS A 100 2.65 16.08 -2.64
N TYR A 101 2.20 15.26 -3.59
CA TYR A 101 1.33 14.14 -3.29
C TYR A 101 2.02 13.10 -2.39
N ARG A 102 3.28 12.79 -2.65
CA ARG A 102 4.05 11.87 -1.83
C ARG A 102 4.25 12.40 -0.41
N ALA A 103 4.62 13.66 -0.24
CA ALA A 103 4.83 14.27 1.06
C ALA A 103 3.56 14.23 1.92
N ALA A 104 2.43 14.67 1.36
CA ALA A 104 1.14 14.67 2.05
C ALA A 104 0.62 13.24 2.38
N LEU A 105 0.87 12.28 1.49
CA LEU A 105 0.52 10.88 1.73
C LEU A 105 1.43 10.27 2.80
N PHE A 106 2.73 10.54 2.72
CA PHE A 106 3.72 9.98 3.62
C PHE A 106 3.57 10.51 5.04
N GLU A 107 3.21 11.77 5.23
CA GLU A 107 2.92 12.35 6.55
C GLU A 107 1.85 11.53 7.29
N LYS A 108 0.75 11.19 6.61
CA LYS A 108 -0.32 10.36 7.18
C LYS A 108 0.15 8.93 7.44
N LEU A 109 0.90 8.37 6.49
CA LEU A 109 1.44 7.01 6.61
C LEU A 109 2.41 6.91 7.79
N ALA A 110 3.32 7.88 7.96
CA ALA A 110 4.30 7.91 9.02
C ALA A 110 3.65 7.96 10.42
N ALA A 111 2.59 8.76 10.58
CA ALA A 111 1.85 8.84 11.83
C ALA A 111 1.22 7.47 12.21
N SER A 112 0.57 6.81 11.25
CA SER A 112 -0.02 5.47 11.47
C SER A 112 1.07 4.40 11.70
N MET A 113 2.19 4.48 10.98
CA MET A 113 3.34 3.59 11.18
C MET A 113 3.91 3.68 12.60
N ALA A 114 4.07 4.91 13.13
CA ALA A 114 4.58 5.11 14.48
C ALA A 114 3.66 4.48 15.55
N SER A 115 2.33 4.58 15.36
CA SER A 115 1.36 3.95 16.24
C SER A 115 1.46 2.42 16.21
N TYR A 116 1.41 1.82 15.02
CA TYR A 116 1.54 0.36 14.90
C TYR A 116 2.89 -0.17 15.37
N TYR A 117 3.96 0.57 15.12
CA TYR A 117 5.28 0.17 15.60
C TYR A 117 5.36 0.15 17.12
N ALA A 118 4.77 1.14 17.79
CA ALA A 118 4.67 1.18 19.24
C ALA A 118 3.83 -0.01 19.78
N GLU A 119 2.72 -0.35 19.13
CA GLU A 119 1.91 -1.52 19.50
C GLU A 119 2.70 -2.84 19.33
N ILE A 120 3.44 -3.00 18.22
CA ILE A 120 4.25 -4.19 17.94
C ILE A 120 5.40 -4.37 18.95
N THR A 121 5.94 -3.26 19.46
CA THR A 121 7.11 -3.25 20.36
C THR A 121 6.75 -3.01 21.83
N ASP A 122 5.45 -3.04 22.16
CA ASP A 122 4.94 -2.73 23.51
C ASP A 122 5.46 -1.37 24.03
N GLY A 123 5.68 -0.41 23.13
CA GLY A 123 6.20 0.92 23.45
C GLY A 123 7.69 1.00 23.82
N HIS A 124 8.42 -0.09 23.68
CA HIS A 124 9.84 -0.12 24.05
C HIS A 124 10.76 0.61 23.06
N GLU A 125 10.32 0.80 21.84
CA GLU A 125 11.09 1.45 20.77
C GLU A 125 10.24 2.49 20.06
N ARG A 126 10.88 3.57 19.59
CA ARG A 126 10.20 4.63 18.82
C ARG A 126 10.59 4.57 17.35
N LEU A 127 9.60 4.56 16.48
CA LEU A 127 9.80 4.69 15.04
C LEU A 127 9.55 6.14 14.61
N ASP A 128 10.55 6.74 13.97
CA ASP A 128 10.42 7.98 13.22
C ASP A 128 10.61 7.68 11.72
N ALA A 129 9.88 8.42 10.87
CA ALA A 129 9.97 8.24 9.42
C ALA A 129 9.98 9.62 8.75
N GLY A 130 10.84 9.79 7.75
CA GLY A 130 11.02 11.04 7.05
C GLY A 130 10.90 10.93 5.53
N PHE A 131 10.28 11.94 4.91
CA PHE A 131 10.28 12.16 3.47
C PHE A 131 11.09 13.42 3.18
N VAL A 132 12.16 13.28 2.39
CA VAL A 132 13.05 14.37 2.01
C VAL A 132 13.05 14.50 0.49
N PRO A 133 12.54 15.60 -0.07
CA PRO A 133 12.57 15.84 -1.50
C PRO A 133 14.01 16.03 -1.99
N SER A 134 14.25 15.68 -3.24
CA SER A 134 15.59 15.66 -3.83
C SER A 134 16.25 17.02 -4.03
N TRP A 135 15.51 18.10 -3.87
CA TRP A 135 16.02 19.48 -3.94
C TRP A 135 16.51 20.01 -2.59
N GLU A 136 16.19 19.32 -1.50
CA GLU A 136 16.74 19.64 -0.18
C GLU A 136 18.11 19.00 0.03
N GLU A 137 18.97 19.71 0.75
CA GLU A 137 20.25 19.15 1.19
C GLU A 137 19.99 18.03 2.20
N HIS A 138 20.84 17.02 2.11
CA HIS A 138 20.72 15.86 2.99
C HIS A 138 21.28 16.20 4.37
N ASP A 139 20.39 16.38 5.35
CA ASP A 139 20.76 16.28 6.76
C ASP A 139 20.36 14.87 7.24
N PRO A 140 21.34 13.99 7.49
CA PRO A 140 21.08 12.64 7.99
C PRO A 140 20.43 12.60 9.38
N LEU A 141 20.39 13.72 10.09
CA LEU A 141 19.78 13.85 11.42
C LEU A 141 18.40 14.53 11.39
N SER A 142 17.98 15.07 10.24
CA SER A 142 16.67 15.67 10.08
C SER A 142 15.65 14.63 9.60
N PHE A 143 14.72 14.26 10.46
CA PHE A 143 13.70 13.24 10.21
C PHE A 143 12.32 13.81 9.89
N ALA A 144 12.20 15.14 9.78
CA ALA A 144 10.92 15.76 9.61
C ALA A 144 10.37 15.50 8.20
N THR A 145 9.18 14.93 8.12
CA THR A 145 8.37 15.02 6.91
C THR A 145 7.89 16.44 6.80
N ARG A 146 8.43 17.18 5.84
CA ARG A 146 7.96 18.51 5.54
C ARG A 146 6.94 18.46 4.42
N THR A 147 5.74 18.95 4.67
CA THR A 147 4.78 19.25 3.61
C THR A 147 5.09 20.62 3.02
N PHE A 148 4.91 20.76 1.74
CA PHE A 148 5.18 21.98 0.99
C PHE A 148 4.11 22.21 -0.06
N GLY A 149 3.88 23.48 -0.41
CA GLY A 149 2.96 23.89 -1.45
C GLY A 149 3.47 23.57 -2.86
N ARG A 150 2.56 23.55 -3.84
CA ARG A 150 2.93 23.26 -5.24
C ARG A 150 3.89 24.29 -5.80
N ASP A 151 3.69 25.58 -5.52
CA ASP A 151 4.53 26.66 -6.07
C ASP A 151 5.90 26.65 -5.41
N GLU A 152 5.98 26.46 -4.10
CA GLU A 152 7.25 26.23 -3.38
C GLU A 152 8.03 25.06 -3.97
N ALA A 153 7.38 23.92 -4.20
CA ALA A 153 8.01 22.75 -4.80
C ALA A 153 8.49 23.00 -6.23
N ARG A 154 7.75 23.80 -7.02
CA ARG A 154 8.13 24.15 -8.40
C ARG A 154 9.38 25.02 -8.42
N GLU A 155 9.43 26.06 -7.59
CA GLU A 155 10.59 26.94 -7.48
C GLU A 155 11.81 26.16 -7.00
N ALA A 156 11.69 25.43 -5.88
CA ALA A 156 12.80 24.64 -5.33
C ALA A 156 13.34 23.59 -6.30
N LEU A 157 12.45 22.89 -7.01
CA LEU A 157 12.86 21.90 -8.03
C LEU A 157 13.50 22.56 -9.24
N ALA A 158 12.98 23.71 -9.72
CA ALA A 158 13.55 24.44 -10.84
C ALA A 158 14.96 24.95 -10.52
N ASP A 159 15.16 25.53 -9.34
CA ASP A 159 16.45 26.01 -8.85
C ASP A 159 17.47 24.88 -8.71
N ALA A 160 17.04 23.76 -8.13
CA ALA A 160 17.91 22.60 -7.99
C ALA A 160 18.33 22.01 -9.35
N LEU A 161 17.43 21.97 -10.33
CA LEU A 161 17.76 21.56 -11.70
C LEU A 161 18.71 22.53 -12.39
N ALA A 162 18.56 23.84 -12.15
CA ALA A 162 19.48 24.85 -12.67
C ALA A 162 20.89 24.69 -12.07
N ARG A 163 20.98 24.54 -10.74
CA ARG A 163 22.25 24.36 -10.03
C ARG A 163 22.98 23.08 -10.46
N ARG A 164 22.27 21.98 -10.63
CA ARG A 164 22.87 20.66 -10.91
C ARG A 164 22.91 20.29 -12.39
N GLY A 165 22.48 21.17 -13.29
CA GLY A 165 22.41 20.90 -14.72
C GLY A 165 23.75 20.53 -15.35
N GLY A 166 24.87 21.13 -14.91
CA GLY A 166 26.22 20.77 -15.33
C GLY A 166 26.59 19.34 -14.93
N GLU A 167 26.31 18.96 -13.70
CA GLU A 167 26.56 17.62 -13.17
C GLU A 167 25.70 16.55 -13.87
N GLU A 168 24.42 16.84 -14.15
CA GLU A 168 23.54 15.94 -14.91
C GLU A 168 24.09 15.63 -16.30
N ARG A 169 24.69 16.63 -16.97
CA ARG A 169 25.33 16.44 -18.25
C ARG A 169 26.56 15.55 -18.17
N VAL A 170 27.43 15.79 -17.20
CA VAL A 170 28.62 14.96 -16.99
C VAL A 170 28.23 13.52 -16.67
N ARG A 171 27.24 13.32 -15.80
CA ARG A 171 26.76 11.98 -15.40
C ARG A 171 25.79 11.34 -16.40
N LYS A 172 25.39 12.06 -17.46
CA LYS A 172 24.45 11.64 -18.51
C LYS A 172 23.13 11.08 -17.98
N ARG A 173 22.66 11.62 -16.84
CA ARG A 173 21.40 11.23 -16.20
C ARG A 173 20.83 12.36 -15.33
N ALA A 174 19.51 12.35 -15.16
CA ALA A 174 18.83 13.21 -14.20
C ALA A 174 19.24 12.87 -12.75
N LEU A 175 19.48 13.91 -11.95
CA LEU A 175 19.93 13.79 -10.56
C LEU A 175 18.92 14.38 -9.57
N VAL A 176 18.02 15.26 -10.02
CA VAL A 176 17.06 15.97 -9.21
C VAL A 176 15.64 15.70 -9.71
N GLY A 177 14.73 15.47 -8.79
CA GLY A 177 13.32 15.22 -9.03
C GLY A 177 12.78 14.04 -8.19
N PRO A 178 11.49 13.74 -8.27
CA PRO A 178 10.84 12.68 -7.51
C PRO A 178 11.53 11.31 -7.53
N HIS A 179 12.24 10.98 -8.61
CA HIS A 179 13.00 9.72 -8.71
C HIS A 179 14.22 9.67 -7.75
N ALA A 180 14.63 10.80 -7.20
CA ALA A 180 15.74 10.93 -6.27
C ALA A 180 15.27 11.31 -4.84
N ASP A 181 13.96 11.47 -4.59
CA ASP A 181 13.42 11.69 -3.24
C ASP A 181 13.81 10.55 -2.30
N ARG A 182 13.98 10.87 -1.02
CA ARG A 182 14.36 9.90 0.01
C ARG A 182 13.22 9.66 0.97
N ILE A 183 13.07 8.40 1.37
CA ILE A 183 12.15 7.95 2.41
C ILE A 183 12.99 7.14 3.39
N GLU A 184 13.08 7.59 4.61
CA GLU A 184 13.97 7.01 5.60
C GLU A 184 13.19 6.65 6.87
N PHE A 185 13.62 5.56 7.52
CA PHE A 185 13.05 5.05 8.77
C PHE A 185 14.13 5.05 9.83
N PHE A 186 13.78 5.49 11.04
CA PHE A 186 14.69 5.59 12.17
C PHE A 186 14.05 4.94 13.38
N ILE A 187 14.83 4.13 14.09
CA ILE A 187 14.44 3.51 15.36
C ILE A 187 15.32 4.11 16.44
N ASP A 188 14.70 4.77 17.41
CA ASP A 188 15.41 5.49 18.48
C ASP A 188 16.52 6.42 17.94
N GLY A 189 16.20 7.15 16.86
CA GLY A 189 17.11 8.08 16.19
C GLY A 189 18.20 7.44 15.33
N LYS A 190 18.23 6.10 15.17
CA LYS A 190 19.21 5.40 14.33
C LYS A 190 18.56 4.91 13.04
N ASN A 191 19.24 5.09 11.91
CA ASN A 191 18.71 4.64 10.61
C ASN A 191 18.46 3.12 10.62
N ALA A 192 17.20 2.73 10.40
CA ALA A 192 16.74 1.34 10.48
C ALA A 192 17.37 0.43 9.43
N ALA A 193 17.73 0.97 8.26
CA ALA A 193 18.36 0.18 7.20
C ALA A 193 19.81 -0.18 7.52
N LEU A 194 20.51 0.70 8.24
CA LEU A 194 21.94 0.55 8.54
C LEU A 194 22.18 -0.12 9.88
N PHE A 195 21.37 0.18 10.89
CA PHE A 195 21.60 -0.19 12.29
C PHE A 195 20.49 -1.07 12.88
N GLY A 196 19.34 -1.20 12.20
CA GLY A 196 18.24 -2.01 12.69
C GLY A 196 18.54 -3.50 12.64
N SER A 197 18.19 -4.22 13.71
CA SER A 197 18.20 -5.69 13.71
C SER A 197 17.17 -6.23 12.70
N GLN A 198 17.29 -7.49 12.28
CA GLN A 198 16.30 -8.10 11.39
C GLN A 198 14.89 -8.06 12.00
N GLY A 199 14.77 -8.28 13.32
CA GLY A 199 13.50 -8.17 14.02
C GLY A 199 12.92 -6.76 13.94
N GLN A 200 13.72 -5.73 14.21
CA GLN A 200 13.31 -4.33 14.07
C GLN A 200 12.89 -3.98 12.64
N GLN A 201 13.64 -4.42 11.64
CA GLN A 201 13.30 -4.20 10.24
C GLN A 201 11.98 -4.87 9.86
N ARG A 202 11.70 -6.08 10.37
CA ARG A 202 10.39 -6.75 10.21
C ARG A 202 9.27 -5.98 10.88
N SER A 203 9.50 -5.40 12.07
CA SER A 203 8.51 -4.52 12.73
C SER A 203 8.21 -3.28 11.90
N VAL A 204 9.22 -2.65 11.28
CA VAL A 204 9.03 -1.49 10.38
C VAL A 204 8.16 -1.88 9.19
N VAL A 205 8.43 -3.04 8.56
CA VAL A 205 7.65 -3.53 7.42
C VAL A 205 6.21 -3.82 7.83
N LEU A 206 6.01 -4.51 8.95
CA LEU A 206 4.67 -4.81 9.45
C LEU A 206 3.90 -3.52 9.74
N ALA A 207 4.51 -2.57 10.47
CA ALA A 207 3.91 -1.27 10.75
C ALA A 207 3.55 -0.50 9.46
N PHE A 208 4.41 -0.53 8.44
CA PHE A 208 4.14 0.07 7.14
C PHE A 208 2.89 -0.53 6.49
N LYS A 209 2.78 -1.85 6.44
CA LYS A 209 1.66 -2.55 5.79
C LYS A 209 0.34 -2.38 6.54
N LEU A 210 0.36 -2.40 7.87
CA LEU A 210 -0.84 -2.12 8.67
C LEU A 210 -1.29 -0.67 8.47
N ALA A 211 -0.35 0.28 8.46
CA ALA A 211 -0.64 1.68 8.17
C ALA A 211 -1.18 1.88 6.74
N GLU A 212 -0.63 1.16 5.75
CA GLU A 212 -1.13 1.16 4.37
C GLU A 212 -2.59 0.73 4.31
N ALA A 213 -2.95 -0.37 4.99
CA ALA A 213 -4.32 -0.87 5.02
C ALA A 213 -5.28 0.10 5.71
N THR A 214 -4.87 0.70 6.84
CA THR A 214 -5.65 1.70 7.56
C THR A 214 -5.88 2.95 6.71
N LEU A 215 -4.85 3.47 6.07
CA LEU A 215 -4.97 4.63 5.19
C LEU A 215 -5.94 4.39 4.02
N ILE A 216 -5.88 3.21 3.42
CA ILE A 216 -6.83 2.82 2.36
C ILE A 216 -8.25 2.88 2.91
N GLN A 217 -8.50 2.28 4.06
CA GLN A 217 -9.82 2.28 4.69
C GLN A 217 -10.30 3.69 5.02
N ASP A 218 -9.44 4.53 5.57
CA ASP A 218 -9.78 5.89 5.98
C ASP A 218 -10.11 6.80 4.80
N ILE A 219 -9.33 6.71 3.72
CA ILE A 219 -9.47 7.60 2.56
C ILE A 219 -10.57 7.11 1.61
N LEU A 220 -10.60 5.81 1.30
CA LEU A 220 -11.58 5.25 0.37
C LEU A 220 -12.89 4.86 1.04
N ARG A 221 -12.95 4.83 2.38
CA ARG A 221 -14.08 4.30 3.16
C ARG A 221 -14.45 2.87 2.77
N GLN A 222 -13.46 2.11 2.32
CA GLN A 222 -13.57 0.73 1.88
C GLN A 222 -12.40 -0.07 2.47
N LYS A 223 -12.70 -1.21 3.09
CA LYS A 223 -11.68 -2.12 3.62
C LYS A 223 -10.89 -2.73 2.46
N PRO A 224 -9.55 -2.74 2.51
CA PRO A 224 -8.76 -3.43 1.50
C PRO A 224 -8.84 -4.94 1.65
N VAL A 225 -8.54 -5.66 0.59
CA VAL A 225 -8.25 -7.09 0.66
C VAL A 225 -6.80 -7.27 1.09
N LEU A 226 -6.56 -8.09 2.12
CA LEU A 226 -5.21 -8.46 2.55
C LEU A 226 -4.78 -9.76 1.90
N LEU A 227 -3.56 -9.78 1.37
CA LEU A 227 -2.93 -10.94 0.76
C LEU A 227 -1.61 -11.22 1.51
N LEU A 228 -1.59 -12.26 2.33
CA LEU A 228 -0.46 -12.62 3.18
C LEU A 228 0.20 -13.89 2.62
N ASP A 229 1.38 -13.72 2.00
CA ASP A 229 2.09 -14.84 1.34
C ASP A 229 3.24 -15.33 2.24
N ASP A 230 3.01 -16.43 2.95
CA ASP A 230 3.91 -17.11 3.91
C ASP A 230 4.53 -16.18 4.98
N VAL A 231 3.86 -15.08 5.31
CA VAL A 231 4.38 -14.05 6.23
C VAL A 231 4.49 -14.56 7.66
N MET A 232 3.60 -15.49 8.06
CA MET A 232 3.53 -15.97 9.45
C MET A 232 4.79 -16.73 9.87
N SER A 233 5.49 -17.36 8.92
CA SER A 233 6.76 -18.06 9.18
C SER A 233 7.91 -17.10 9.52
N GLU A 234 7.84 -15.85 9.03
CA GLU A 234 8.84 -14.82 9.18
C GLU A 234 8.69 -13.98 10.47
N LEU A 235 7.55 -14.11 11.16
CA LEU A 235 7.21 -13.30 12.32
C LEU A 235 7.39 -14.07 13.63
N ASP A 236 7.88 -13.40 14.66
CA ASP A 236 7.84 -13.91 16.04
C ASP A 236 6.44 -13.80 16.65
N ALA A 237 6.29 -14.27 17.89
CA ALA A 237 5.01 -14.34 18.56
C ALA A 237 4.36 -12.95 18.76
N ALA A 238 5.13 -11.90 19.05
CA ALA A 238 4.59 -10.56 19.27
C ALA A 238 4.05 -9.96 17.96
N ARG A 239 4.84 -10.04 16.87
CA ARG A 239 4.44 -9.57 15.54
C ARG A 239 3.24 -10.35 14.98
N ARG A 240 3.22 -11.68 15.19
CA ARG A 240 2.07 -12.52 14.81
C ARG A 240 0.80 -12.07 15.54
N ARG A 241 0.85 -11.84 16.87
CA ARG A 241 -0.31 -11.34 17.62
C ARG A 241 -0.83 -10.01 17.07
N ALA A 242 0.06 -9.05 16.78
CA ALA A 242 -0.33 -7.76 16.22
C ALA A 242 -1.02 -7.92 14.85
N LEU A 243 -0.49 -8.78 13.98
CA LEU A 243 -1.10 -9.07 12.68
C LEU A 243 -2.45 -9.77 12.83
N VAL A 244 -2.55 -10.79 13.68
CA VAL A 244 -3.81 -11.52 13.96
C VAL A 244 -4.86 -10.57 14.52
N ALA A 245 -4.52 -9.71 15.49
CA ALA A 245 -5.44 -8.72 16.03
C ALA A 245 -5.98 -7.77 14.94
N PHE A 246 -5.12 -7.37 13.99
CA PHE A 246 -5.52 -6.52 12.87
C PHE A 246 -6.49 -7.24 11.92
N ILE A 247 -6.19 -8.48 11.52
CA ILE A 247 -7.02 -9.23 10.56
C ILE A 247 -8.34 -9.70 11.15
N SER A 248 -8.44 -9.86 12.47
CA SER A 248 -9.69 -10.19 13.18
C SER A 248 -10.74 -9.07 13.12
N GLY A 249 -10.36 -7.88 12.64
CA GLY A 249 -11.21 -6.69 12.49
C GLY A 249 -12.16 -6.69 11.28
N ASP A 250 -12.65 -7.85 10.80
CA ASP A 250 -13.59 -7.96 9.66
C ASP A 250 -13.00 -7.46 8.33
N ILE A 251 -11.74 -7.80 8.06
CA ILE A 251 -11.05 -7.53 6.78
C ILE A 251 -10.94 -8.84 6.00
N GLN A 252 -11.36 -8.81 4.71
CA GLN A 252 -11.17 -9.96 3.84
C GLN A 252 -9.68 -10.27 3.69
N THR A 253 -9.25 -11.41 4.19
CA THR A 253 -7.84 -11.80 4.18
C THR A 253 -7.65 -13.14 3.50
N PHE A 254 -6.64 -13.23 2.64
CA PHE A 254 -6.14 -14.50 2.08
C PHE A 254 -4.74 -14.73 2.64
N ILE A 255 -4.53 -15.92 3.20
CA ILE A 255 -3.26 -16.30 3.81
C ILE A 255 -2.78 -17.57 3.16
N THR A 256 -1.56 -17.56 2.62
CA THR A 256 -0.84 -18.80 2.29
C THR A 256 0.10 -19.13 3.44
N THR A 257 0.16 -20.39 3.83
CA THR A 257 1.05 -20.87 4.89
C THR A 257 1.40 -22.34 4.70
N THR A 258 2.55 -22.73 5.19
CA THR A 258 2.99 -24.12 5.25
C THR A 258 2.69 -24.78 6.58
N ASN A 259 2.26 -24.00 7.60
CA ASN A 259 2.01 -24.50 8.95
C ASN A 259 0.83 -23.78 9.60
N LEU A 260 -0.22 -24.52 9.95
CA LEU A 260 -1.41 -24.00 10.64
C LEU A 260 -1.17 -23.71 12.13
N ALA A 261 -0.11 -24.22 12.74
CA ALA A 261 0.21 -23.96 14.16
C ALA A 261 0.59 -22.50 14.46
N TYR A 262 0.69 -21.64 13.45
CA TYR A 262 0.86 -20.19 13.63
C TYR A 262 -0.42 -19.47 14.03
N PHE A 263 -1.58 -20.11 13.92
CA PHE A 263 -2.90 -19.54 14.15
C PHE A 263 -3.56 -20.20 15.34
N ASP A 264 -4.38 -19.45 16.05
CA ASP A 264 -5.22 -19.97 17.12
C ASP A 264 -6.47 -20.67 16.57
N ASP A 265 -7.11 -21.48 17.43
CA ASP A 265 -8.29 -22.25 17.07
C ASP A 265 -9.49 -21.37 16.68
N ASP A 266 -9.60 -20.18 17.27
CA ASP A 266 -10.68 -19.22 16.98
C ASP A 266 -10.57 -18.70 15.55
N LEU A 267 -9.38 -18.31 15.13
CA LEU A 267 -9.12 -17.84 13.77
C LEU A 267 -9.30 -18.97 12.74
N LEU A 268 -8.78 -20.17 13.04
CA LEU A 268 -8.95 -21.34 12.17
C LEU A 268 -10.43 -21.76 12.06
N GLY A 269 -11.19 -21.66 13.14
CA GLY A 269 -12.63 -21.95 13.16
C GLY A 269 -13.46 -20.97 12.33
N ALA A 270 -13.01 -19.71 12.21
CA ALA A 270 -13.65 -18.68 11.39
C ALA A 270 -13.16 -18.69 9.91
N ALA A 271 -12.06 -19.39 9.63
CA ALA A 271 -11.43 -19.38 8.32
C ALA A 271 -11.93 -20.52 7.42
N ARG A 272 -11.96 -20.26 6.12
CA ARG A 272 -12.08 -21.32 5.11
C ARG A 272 -10.69 -21.84 4.74
N ILE A 273 -10.39 -23.07 5.15
CA ILE A 273 -9.11 -23.73 4.86
C ILE A 273 -9.19 -24.44 3.51
N VAL A 274 -8.20 -24.21 2.66
CA VAL A 274 -8.03 -24.86 1.37
C VAL A 274 -6.64 -25.53 1.34
N GLU A 275 -6.61 -26.86 1.37
CA GLU A 275 -5.37 -27.61 1.25
C GLU A 275 -5.01 -27.81 -0.22
N LEU A 276 -3.76 -27.51 -0.57
CA LEU A 276 -3.21 -27.73 -1.90
C LEU A 276 -2.40 -29.04 -1.89
N GLU A 277 -2.89 -30.05 -2.61
CA GLU A 277 -2.13 -31.28 -2.81
C GLU A 277 -0.92 -31.01 -3.72
N LYS A 278 0.24 -31.61 -3.38
CA LYS A 278 1.37 -31.61 -4.30
C LYS A 278 0.94 -32.26 -5.61
N PRO A 279 1.19 -31.64 -6.77
CA PRO A 279 0.91 -32.29 -8.04
C PRO A 279 1.70 -33.60 -8.08
N ARG A 280 1.00 -34.72 -8.26
CA ARG A 280 1.67 -36.00 -8.52
C ARG A 280 2.47 -35.81 -9.81
N VAL A 281 3.79 -35.83 -9.71
CA VAL A 281 4.65 -35.91 -10.88
C VAL A 281 4.50 -37.33 -11.44
N THR A 282 3.50 -37.52 -12.25
CA THR A 282 3.47 -38.68 -13.13
C THR A 282 4.50 -38.41 -14.22
N SER A 283 5.59 -39.16 -14.18
CA SER A 283 6.55 -39.23 -15.27
C SER A 283 5.86 -39.87 -16.46
N GLU A 284 5.14 -39.09 -17.27
CA GLU A 284 4.77 -39.48 -18.63
C GLU A 284 4.00 -38.32 -19.30
N THR A 285 4.53 -37.89 -20.44
CA THR A 285 3.97 -37.15 -21.57
C THR A 285 3.89 -35.59 -21.45
N PRO A 286 4.58 -34.83 -22.33
CA PRO A 286 4.43 -33.40 -22.48
C PRO A 286 3.15 -33.11 -23.29
N GLY A 287 2.13 -32.57 -22.64
CA GLY A 287 0.91 -32.11 -23.35
C GLY A 287 -0.36 -31.88 -22.56
N GLU A 288 -0.44 -32.29 -21.30
CA GLU A 288 -1.68 -32.04 -20.53
C GLU A 288 -1.57 -30.83 -19.59
N GLU A 289 -2.56 -29.95 -19.68
CA GLU A 289 -2.73 -28.82 -18.79
C GLU A 289 -2.80 -29.27 -17.32
N ARG A 290 -1.94 -28.70 -16.47
CA ARG A 290 -1.90 -29.02 -15.04
C ARG A 290 -3.18 -28.51 -14.36
N MET A 291 -4.08 -29.41 -14.06
CA MET A 291 -5.28 -29.13 -13.28
C MET A 291 -4.97 -29.32 -11.80
N PHE A 292 -5.11 -28.25 -10.99
CA PHE A 292 -4.97 -28.32 -9.55
C PHE A 292 -6.29 -28.83 -8.95
N HIS A 293 -6.23 -29.91 -8.18
CA HIS A 293 -7.39 -30.38 -7.42
C HIS A 293 -7.44 -29.69 -6.06
N VAL A 294 -8.53 -28.97 -5.81
CA VAL A 294 -8.83 -28.34 -4.52
C VAL A 294 -9.77 -29.26 -3.75
N LYS A 295 -9.32 -29.77 -2.59
CA LYS A 295 -10.22 -30.47 -1.67
C LYS A 295 -11.01 -29.43 -0.87
N HIS A 296 -12.32 -29.52 -0.93
CA HIS A 296 -13.22 -28.77 -0.07
C HIS A 296 -13.58 -29.64 1.14
N SER A 297 -13.20 -29.26 2.35
CA SER A 297 -13.81 -29.83 3.54
C SER A 297 -15.25 -29.33 3.64
N PRO A 298 -16.26 -30.20 3.77
CA PRO A 298 -17.64 -29.76 3.90
C PRO A 298 -17.80 -29.05 5.25
N ILE A 299 -18.21 -27.78 5.19
CA ILE A 299 -18.68 -27.04 6.37
C ILE A 299 -19.94 -27.76 6.82
N ASP A 300 -19.96 -28.29 8.05
CA ASP A 300 -21.13 -28.92 8.66
C ASP A 300 -22.27 -27.90 8.65
N ALA A 301 -23.30 -28.16 7.84
CA ALA A 301 -24.46 -27.28 7.66
C ALA A 301 -25.39 -27.21 8.90
N ARG A 302 -24.91 -27.70 10.06
CA ARG A 302 -25.68 -27.73 11.31
C ARG A 302 -25.63 -26.43 12.12
N SER A 303 -24.59 -25.58 11.95
CA SER A 303 -24.52 -24.32 12.71
C SER A 303 -25.30 -23.17 12.08
N ALA A 304 -25.72 -23.27 10.82
CA ALA A 304 -26.50 -22.22 10.14
C ALA A 304 -28.03 -22.30 10.38
N ARG A 305 -28.56 -23.37 11.01
CA ARG A 305 -30.00 -23.53 11.28
C ARG A 305 -30.43 -23.03 12.65
N GLY A 306 -29.53 -22.80 13.59
CA GLY A 306 -29.85 -22.33 14.95
C GLY A 306 -30.20 -20.85 15.10
N ALA A 307 -29.83 -20.01 14.09
CA ALA A 307 -30.03 -18.57 14.16
C ALA A 307 -31.31 -18.05 13.45
N ALA A 308 -32.06 -18.92 12.77
CA ALA A 308 -33.24 -18.54 11.99
C ALA A 308 -34.57 -18.83 12.67
N GLU A 309 -34.62 -19.60 13.79
CA GLU A 309 -35.87 -20.00 14.45
C GLU A 309 -36.29 -19.12 15.63
N GLU A 310 -35.50 -18.16 16.09
CA GLU A 310 -35.88 -17.27 17.19
C GLU A 310 -36.52 -15.93 16.80
N ARG A 311 -36.84 -15.68 15.52
CA ARG A 311 -37.53 -14.45 15.07
C ARG A 311 -38.86 -14.72 14.37
N GLY A 312 -39.66 -15.63 14.95
CA GLY A 312 -41.02 -15.88 14.49
C GLY A 312 -42.08 -15.36 15.50
N GLY A 313 -42.12 -14.05 15.73
CA GLY A 313 -43.22 -13.39 16.45
C GLY A 313 -44.35 -13.05 15.51
N ARG A 314 -45.55 -13.53 15.79
CA ARG A 314 -46.80 -13.38 15.04
C ARG A 314 -47.22 -11.94 14.82
N PRO A 315 -47.88 -11.59 13.69
CA PRO A 315 -48.48 -10.28 13.48
C PRO A 315 -49.80 -10.18 14.22
N SER A 316 -49.97 -9.18 15.07
CA SER A 316 -51.26 -8.76 15.62
C SER A 316 -51.92 -7.75 14.67
N THR A 317 -53.20 -8.05 14.35
CA THR A 317 -54.16 -7.28 13.53
C THR A 317 -54.45 -5.90 14.12
N PRO A 318 -54.87 -4.94 13.27
CA PRO A 318 -55.20 -3.59 13.70
C PRO A 318 -56.64 -3.51 14.16
N THR A 319 -56.91 -2.83 15.28
CA THR A 319 -58.26 -2.44 15.71
C THR A 319 -58.42 -0.93 15.54
N GLU A 320 -59.62 -0.62 15.06
CA GLU A 320 -60.16 0.66 14.63
C GLU A 320 -60.08 1.81 15.66
N GLN A 321 -60.18 3.01 15.09
CA GLN A 321 -60.41 4.31 15.74
C GLN A 321 -61.78 4.38 16.47
N PRO A 322 -61.99 5.33 17.38
CA PRO A 322 -62.72 6.52 16.92
C PRO A 322 -62.23 7.89 17.43
N SER A 323 -62.64 8.86 16.63
CA SER A 323 -62.56 10.29 16.70
C SER A 323 -63.09 10.95 18.00
N ALA A 324 -62.55 12.12 18.39
CA ALA A 324 -63.23 13.38 18.71
C ALA A 324 -62.22 14.45 19.18
N ARG A 325 -62.13 15.58 18.46
CA ARG A 325 -62.57 16.98 18.78
C ARG A 325 -62.09 17.46 20.18
N THR A 326 -61.48 18.61 20.35
CA THR A 326 -61.70 20.01 20.01
C THR A 326 -60.80 20.89 20.93
N GLU A 327 -60.43 22.07 20.44
CA GLU A 327 -60.23 23.37 21.14
C GLU A 327 -59.16 23.41 22.21
N GLY A 328 -58.31 24.37 22.32
CA GLY A 328 -58.26 25.79 21.99
C GLY A 328 -57.11 26.40 22.78
N ASP A 329 -56.70 27.54 22.31
CA ASP A 329 -56.05 28.70 22.92
C ASP A 329 -54.96 28.57 24.02
N ALA A 330 -53.80 29.03 23.72
CA ALA A 330 -53.14 30.26 24.16
C ALA A 330 -51.70 30.32 23.61
#